data_274d9ef7096f827651a6ad8921042a2e
#
_entry.id   274d9ef7096f827651a6ad8921042a2e
#
_cell.length_a   1.000
_cell.length_b   1.000
_cell.length_c   1.000
_cell.angle_alpha   90.00
_cell.angle_beta   90.00
_cell.angle_gamma   90.00
#
_symmetry.space_group_name_H-M   'P 1'
#
loop_
_entity.id
_entity.type
_entity.pdbx_description
1 polymer ?
#
loop_
_entity_poly.entity_id
_entity_poly.type
_entity_poly.pdbx_seq_one_letter_code
_entity_poly.pdbx_strand_id
1 'polypeptide(L)'
;MDIKLINIGFGNIVAANRIISIISPESAPIKRIIQEVRDNGTLIDATYGRRTRAVIVTDSGHIILSAVQPETVANRLVQSDDEDEE
;
A
#
# COMPACT_ATOMS: atom_id res chain seq x y z
N MET A 1 6.49 -17.82 13.68
CA MET A 1 6.04 -17.19 12.42
C MET A 1 6.35 -15.72 12.47
N ASP A 2 7.03 -15.26 11.48
CA ASP A 2 7.46 -13.87 11.44
C ASP A 2 6.49 -13.03 10.64
N ILE A 3 6.09 -11.93 11.23
CA ILE A 3 5.23 -10.97 10.54
C ILE A 3 6.07 -9.75 10.25
N LYS A 4 6.17 -9.41 8.96
CA LYS A 4 6.89 -8.22 8.57
C LYS A 4 5.90 -7.09 8.39
N LEU A 5 6.18 -5.98 9.05
CA LEU A 5 5.35 -4.79 8.96
C LEU A 5 6.12 -3.72 8.19
N ILE A 6 5.45 -3.03 7.31
CA ILE A 6 6.09 -1.96 6.54
C ILE A 6 5.34 -0.66 6.73
N ASN A 7 6.09 0.41 6.75
CA ASN A 7 5.56 1.76 6.88
C ASN A 7 5.18 2.27 5.49
N ILE A 8 3.96 2.75 5.34
CA ILE A 8 3.48 3.28 4.07
C ILE A 8 3.18 4.77 4.16
N GLY A 9 3.74 5.42 5.18
CA GLY A 9 3.67 6.87 5.29
C GLY A 9 2.71 7.33 6.38
N PHE A 10 3.06 8.43 7.00
CA PHE A 10 2.20 9.12 7.98
C PHE A 10 1.74 8.24 9.12
N GLY A 11 2.63 7.35 9.57
CA GLY A 11 2.31 6.50 10.69
C GLY A 11 1.45 5.30 10.36
N ASN A 12 1.20 5.05 9.08
CA ASN A 12 0.40 3.92 8.66
C ASN A 12 1.30 2.72 8.39
N ILE A 13 0.90 1.58 8.91
CA ILE A 13 1.69 0.36 8.83
C ILE A 13 0.81 -0.75 8.30
N VAL A 14 1.35 -1.56 7.40
CA VAL A 14 0.60 -2.65 6.81
C VAL A 14 1.42 -3.94 6.91
N ALA A 15 0.74 -5.06 7.06
CA ALA A 15 1.40 -6.36 7.10
C ALA A 15 1.83 -6.74 5.69
N ALA A 16 3.13 -6.95 5.51
CA ALA A 16 3.69 -7.20 4.19
C ALA A 16 3.11 -8.46 3.56
N ASN A 17 2.84 -9.48 4.35
CA ASN A 17 2.35 -10.75 3.81
C ASN A 17 0.88 -10.70 3.41
N ARG A 18 0.21 -9.56 3.60
CA ARG A 18 -1.18 -9.38 3.18
C ARG A 18 -1.29 -8.55 1.91
N ILE A 19 -0.17 -8.11 1.35
CA ILE A 19 -0.16 -7.30 0.14
C ILE A 19 -0.07 -8.21 -1.08
N ILE A 20 -0.97 -8.01 -2.03
CA ILE A 20 -0.97 -8.75 -3.28
C ILE A 20 -0.22 -7.99 -4.35
N SER A 21 -0.48 -6.69 -4.49
CA SER A 21 0.19 -5.90 -5.51
C SER A 21 0.26 -4.44 -5.11
N ILE A 22 1.19 -3.74 -5.72
CA ILE A 22 1.41 -2.31 -5.52
C ILE A 22 1.38 -1.69 -6.90
N ILE A 23 0.49 -0.73 -7.12
CA ILE A 23 0.18 -0.25 -8.45
C ILE A 23 0.26 1.26 -8.48
N SER A 24 0.76 1.80 -9.60
CA SER A 24 0.73 3.24 -9.83
C SER A 24 -0.73 3.67 -10.09
N PRO A 25 -1.16 4.81 -9.54
CA PRO A 25 -2.56 5.22 -9.67
C PRO A 25 -2.90 5.89 -10.99
N GLU A 26 -2.02 5.85 -11.98
CA GLU A 26 -2.17 6.72 -13.14
C GLU A 26 -3.02 6.13 -14.27
N SER A 27 -3.32 4.85 -14.24
CA SER A 27 -4.10 4.25 -15.31
C SER A 27 -5.59 4.43 -15.06
N ALA A 28 -6.36 4.48 -16.15
CA ALA A 28 -7.80 4.62 -16.05
C ALA A 28 -8.45 3.43 -15.34
N PRO A 29 -8.04 2.18 -15.60
CA PRO A 29 -8.63 1.05 -14.88
C PRO A 29 -8.43 1.16 -13.37
N ILE A 30 -7.28 1.64 -12.93
CA ILE A 30 -7.02 1.76 -11.49
C ILE A 30 -7.90 2.84 -10.88
N LYS A 31 -8.10 3.95 -11.59
CA LYS A 31 -8.98 5.00 -11.08
C LYS A 31 -10.40 4.50 -10.91
N ARG A 32 -10.84 3.64 -11.82
CA ARG A 32 -12.17 3.06 -11.72
C ARG A 32 -12.28 2.14 -10.52
N ILE A 33 -11.25 1.33 -10.27
CA ILE A 33 -11.24 0.43 -9.12
C ILE A 33 -11.28 1.24 -7.82
N ILE A 34 -10.53 2.33 -7.76
CA ILE A 34 -10.54 3.19 -6.57
C ILE A 34 -11.94 3.71 -6.32
N GLN A 35 -12.64 4.13 -7.37
CA GLN A 35 -13.99 4.64 -7.21
C GLN A 35 -14.94 3.56 -6.71
N GLU A 36 -14.80 2.35 -7.26
CA GLU A 36 -15.67 1.25 -6.85
C GLU A 36 -15.47 0.87 -5.39
N VAL A 37 -14.23 0.78 -4.94
CA VAL A 37 -13.98 0.39 -3.55
C VAL A 37 -14.33 1.51 -2.60
N ARG A 38 -14.26 2.76 -3.06
CA ARG A 38 -14.72 3.88 -2.24
C ARG A 38 -16.21 3.74 -1.99
N ASP A 39 -16.96 3.42 -3.02
CA ASP A 39 -18.41 3.27 -2.89
C ASP A 39 -18.77 2.06 -2.04
N ASN A 40 -17.95 1.02 -2.09
CA ASN A 40 -18.20 -0.21 -1.34
C ASN A 40 -17.71 -0.18 0.09
N GLY A 41 -16.96 0.86 0.45
CA GLY A 41 -16.48 0.98 1.82
C GLY A 41 -15.21 0.18 2.11
N THR A 42 -14.54 -0.34 1.07
CA THR A 42 -13.30 -1.10 1.26
C THR A 42 -12.06 -0.31 0.85
N LEU A 43 -12.19 0.99 0.73
CA LEU A 43 -11.05 1.87 0.44
C LEU A 43 -10.49 2.41 1.75
N ILE A 44 -9.18 2.33 1.89
CA ILE A 44 -8.48 2.91 3.02
C ILE A 44 -7.55 3.99 2.48
N ASP A 45 -7.77 5.22 2.88
CA ASP A 45 -6.97 6.35 2.42
C ASP A 45 -5.92 6.67 3.46
N ALA A 46 -4.68 6.30 3.18
CA ALA A 46 -3.56 6.52 4.09
C ALA A 46 -2.65 7.66 3.59
N THR A 47 -3.17 8.53 2.71
CA THR A 47 -2.35 9.59 2.13
C THR A 47 -2.28 10.84 3.00
N TYR A 48 -3.11 10.94 4.00
CA TYR A 48 -3.15 12.11 4.87
C TYR A 48 -3.39 13.39 4.05
N GLY A 49 -4.27 13.30 3.05
CA GLY A 49 -4.58 14.43 2.19
C GLY A 49 -3.53 14.74 1.14
N ARG A 50 -2.46 13.94 1.06
CA ARG A 50 -1.43 14.14 0.07
C ARG A 50 -1.80 13.39 -1.21
N ARG A 51 -1.04 13.67 -2.26
CA ARG A 51 -1.27 13.01 -3.55
C ARG A 51 -1.03 11.52 -3.43
N THR A 52 -1.94 10.74 -3.99
CA THR A 52 -1.77 9.28 -4.03
C THR A 52 -0.63 8.94 -4.98
N ARG A 53 0.36 8.20 -4.48
CA ARG A 53 1.49 7.74 -5.28
C ARG A 53 1.45 6.26 -5.54
N ALA A 54 0.82 5.49 -4.66
CA ALA A 54 0.75 4.05 -4.78
C ALA A 54 -0.62 3.55 -4.36
N VAL A 55 -1.08 2.51 -5.04
CA VAL A 55 -2.31 1.82 -4.72
C VAL A 55 -1.94 0.42 -4.29
N ILE A 56 -2.25 0.06 -3.07
CA ILE A 56 -1.86 -1.22 -2.48
C ILE A 56 -3.08 -2.12 -2.40
N VAL A 57 -2.98 -3.29 -3.02
CA VAL A 57 -4.07 -4.26 -3.04
C VAL A 57 -3.75 -5.34 -2.02
N THR A 58 -4.70 -5.59 -1.11
CA THR A 58 -4.51 -6.59 -0.07
C THR A 58 -5.35 -7.83 -0.38
N ASP A 59 -5.02 -8.92 0.30
CA ASP A 59 -5.71 -10.18 0.10
C ASP A 59 -7.11 -10.20 0.71
N SER A 60 -7.45 -9.17 1.47
CA SER A 60 -8.80 -9.07 2.06
C SER A 60 -9.76 -8.28 1.18
N GLY A 61 -9.32 -7.86 0.01
CA GLY A 61 -10.16 -7.06 -0.87
C GLY A 61 -10.14 -5.58 -0.59
N HIS A 62 -9.30 -5.15 0.35
CA HIS A 62 -9.16 -3.73 0.62
C HIS A 62 -8.14 -3.10 -0.31
N ILE A 63 -8.37 -1.84 -0.65
CA ILE A 63 -7.45 -1.05 -1.45
C ILE A 63 -6.97 0.09 -0.56
N ILE A 64 -5.66 0.24 -0.47
CA ILE A 64 -5.05 1.27 0.38
C ILE A 64 -4.34 2.28 -0.51
N LEU A 65 -4.65 3.55 -0.32
CA LEU A 65 -3.96 4.62 -1.04
C LEU A 65 -2.82 5.12 -0.18
N SER A 66 -1.64 5.24 -0.77
CA SER A 66 -0.45 5.67 -0.05
C SER A 66 0.19 6.86 -0.76
N ALA A 67 0.78 7.75 0.01
CA ALA A 67 1.54 8.88 -0.54
C ALA A 67 2.99 8.52 -0.80
N VAL A 68 3.38 7.28 -0.54
CA VAL A 68 4.74 6.79 -0.76
C VAL A 68 4.81 6.17 -2.15
N GLN A 69 5.92 6.41 -2.85
CA GLN A 69 6.08 5.91 -4.21
C GLN A 69 6.06 4.38 -4.24
N PRO A 70 5.55 3.78 -5.33
CA PRO A 70 5.49 2.32 -5.42
C PRO A 70 6.84 1.64 -5.24
N GLU A 71 7.90 2.22 -5.81
CA GLU A 71 9.23 1.63 -5.65
C GLU A 71 9.66 1.63 -4.20
N THR A 72 9.32 2.68 -3.48
CA THR A 72 9.71 2.77 -2.08
C THR A 72 8.98 1.73 -1.26
N VAL A 73 7.67 1.53 -1.52
CA VAL A 73 6.91 0.49 -0.84
C VAL A 73 7.50 -0.87 -1.18
N ALA A 74 7.78 -1.10 -2.46
CA ALA A 74 8.35 -2.38 -2.90
C ALA A 74 9.69 -2.64 -2.25
N ASN A 75 10.54 -1.61 -2.14
CA ASN A 75 11.83 -1.77 -1.50
C ASN A 75 11.70 -2.13 -0.04
N ARG A 76 10.71 -1.58 0.64
CA ARG A 76 10.48 -1.91 2.03
C ARG A 76 10.01 -3.35 2.20
N LEU A 77 9.28 -3.85 1.20
CA LEU A 77 8.84 -5.24 1.22
C LEU A 77 10.01 -6.21 1.13
N VAL A 78 11.01 -5.87 0.31
CA VAL A 78 12.13 -6.78 0.08
C VAL A 78 13.31 -6.52 1.00
N GLN A 79 13.23 -5.50 1.86
CA GLN A 79 14.26 -5.29 2.85
C GLN A 79 14.36 -6.52 3.73
N SER A 80 15.57 -7.02 3.86
CA SER A 80 15.76 -8.23 4.64
C SER A 80 15.93 -7.87 6.12
N ASP A 81 15.75 -8.88 6.95
CA ASP A 81 15.99 -8.70 8.37
C ASP A 81 17.45 -8.37 8.65
N ASP A 82 18.34 -8.71 7.72
CA ASP A 82 19.75 -8.39 7.89
C ASP A 82 20.00 -6.91 8.03
N GLU A 83 19.20 -6.10 7.33
CA GLU A 83 19.37 -4.65 7.40
C GLU A 83 18.95 -4.11 8.75
N ASP A 84 18.02 -4.77 9.38
CA ASP A 84 17.54 -4.32 10.68
C ASP A 84 18.53 -4.62 11.78
N GLU A 85 19.45 -5.52 11.53
CA GLU A 85 20.44 -5.91 12.53
C GLU A 85 21.59 -4.94 12.61
N GLU A 86 21.69 -4.01 11.70
CA GLU A 86 22.74 -3.01 11.71
C GLU A 86 22.63 -2.04 12.91
#